data_dd85952dd7d926be8d0fdf2f13a4defa
#
_entry.id   dd85952dd7d926be8d0fdf2f13a4defa
#
_cell.length_a   1.000
_cell.length_b   1.000
_cell.length_c   1.000
_cell.angle_alpha   90.00
_cell.angle_beta   90.00
_cell.angle_gamma   90.00
#
_symmetry.space_group_name_H-M   'P 1'
#
loop_
_entity.id
_entity.type
_entity.pdbx_description
1 polymer ?
#
loop_
_entity_poly.entity_id
_entity_poly.type
_entity_poly.pdbx_seq_one_letter_code
_entity_poly.pdbx_strand_id
1 'polypeptide(L)'
;MKKKALILFIMASAALIIYPNYVKSQTVEPIIIGAPIPRASTYGQNGERSMILAMEEINAAGGIRVGTVKRPIKLEIVDTRDEEPGVPTSEVLLAIEKLILDKKVKILAGGPCMSECCLAALDLYPKYKVISIVNIGCWTPGWHAKTGKDIATYKYSFRLSGNVAYWIPNIVTLLNNIKEKYGFNKMYITVAEAAHCKAAAAAVEKGSVAGGWTIVGKEVHPLATTDFSMMLRDVRKSGAQVLFIWDHTPEALAMVNQWQDMKIPAPAIGFVGPTEDPVMWKQTGGKVAYLVEFAGEGGTLPGQEITSLTKPFFNAFKKRWGDEPRGTGNVPSYTVLYLLKDAIERTGSLDVDTLVTAIEQTDMISAGGRLRFDKTNHQAIYGTDPKETLMPQLLQWQDGKRVCIWPSKIASGEYKLPPWVKSPK
;
A
#
# COMPACT_ATOMS: atom_id res chain seq x y z
N MET A 1 18.42 -1.38 107.02
CA MET A 1 17.29 -0.87 106.19
C MET A 1 17.90 -0.43 104.89
N LYS A 2 17.75 -1.25 103.83
CA LYS A 2 18.41 -1.09 102.55
C LYS A 2 17.42 -0.49 101.51
N LYS A 3 17.69 0.71 100.95
CA LYS A 3 16.94 1.33 99.90
C LYS A 3 17.44 0.74 98.57
N LYS A 4 16.56 0.10 97.83
CA LYS A 4 16.81 -0.34 96.42
C LYS A 4 16.48 0.81 95.51
N ALA A 5 17.43 1.25 94.68
CA ALA A 5 17.20 2.18 93.58
C ALA A 5 16.85 1.40 92.34
N LEU A 6 15.70 1.77 91.69
CA LEU A 6 15.19 1.21 90.46
C LEU A 6 15.69 2.10 89.32
N ILE A 7 16.58 1.56 88.47
CA ILE A 7 17.06 2.25 87.30
C ILE A 7 16.06 1.89 86.13
N LEU A 8 15.42 2.93 85.63
CA LEU A 8 14.47 2.81 84.47
C LEU A 8 15.33 3.01 83.20
N PHE A 9 15.42 1.94 82.39
CA PHE A 9 16.05 2.00 81.07
C PHE A 9 14.99 2.38 80.06
N ILE A 10 15.03 3.61 79.48
CA ILE A 10 14.21 4.04 78.37
C ILE A 10 14.86 3.62 77.04
N MET A 11 14.39 2.58 76.40
CA MET A 11 14.75 2.28 75.04
C MET A 11 14.00 3.22 74.07
N ALA A 12 14.72 4.16 73.48
CA ALA A 12 14.23 4.96 72.36
C ALA A 12 14.30 4.13 71.06
N SER A 13 13.20 3.57 70.63
CA SER A 13 13.08 2.92 69.35
C SER A 13 12.95 4.00 68.25
N ALA A 14 14.03 4.27 67.50
CA ALA A 14 13.97 5.08 66.30
C ALA A 14 13.27 4.30 65.20
N ALA A 15 12.01 4.56 64.96
CA ALA A 15 11.30 4.06 63.82
C ALA A 15 11.79 4.80 62.55
N LEU A 16 12.61 4.11 61.74
CA LEU A 16 12.98 4.58 60.42
C LEU A 16 11.71 4.53 59.52
N ILE A 17 11.07 5.67 59.35
CA ILE A 17 9.97 5.81 58.35
C ILE A 17 10.63 5.84 56.98
N ILE A 18 10.66 4.67 56.31
CA ILE A 18 11.01 4.56 54.89
C ILE A 18 9.81 5.11 54.13
N TYR A 19 9.88 6.37 53.70
CA TYR A 19 8.98 6.91 52.69
C TYR A 19 9.26 6.18 51.38
N PRO A 20 8.32 5.42 50.79
CA PRO A 20 8.51 4.93 49.47
C PRO A 20 8.53 6.17 48.57
N ASN A 21 9.69 6.46 47.98
CA ASN A 21 9.77 7.39 46.88
C ASN A 21 8.86 6.86 45.76
N TYR A 22 7.64 7.33 45.69
CA TYR A 22 6.78 7.22 44.53
C TYR A 22 7.48 8.02 43.43
N VAL A 23 8.39 7.37 42.70
CA VAL A 23 8.83 7.86 41.40
C VAL A 23 7.55 7.86 40.56
N LYS A 24 6.90 9.03 40.43
CA LYS A 24 5.89 9.27 39.41
C LYS A 24 6.57 8.90 38.09
N SER A 25 6.25 7.73 37.56
CA SER A 25 6.60 7.37 36.20
C SER A 25 6.06 8.52 35.35
N GLN A 26 6.93 9.39 34.87
CA GLN A 26 6.55 10.39 33.88
C GLN A 26 6.07 9.59 32.69
N THR A 27 4.75 9.62 32.44
CA THR A 27 4.17 9.03 31.23
C THR A 27 4.80 9.76 30.05
N VAL A 28 5.70 9.06 29.38
CA VAL A 28 6.38 9.61 28.21
C VAL A 28 5.33 9.86 27.13
N GLU A 29 5.21 11.11 26.69
CA GLU A 29 4.22 11.46 25.65
C GLU A 29 4.47 10.68 24.36
N PRO A 30 3.42 10.09 23.76
CA PRO A 30 3.55 9.36 22.51
C PRO A 30 3.94 10.27 21.33
N ILE A 31 4.55 9.68 20.32
CA ILE A 31 4.69 10.30 18.99
C ILE A 31 3.36 10.08 18.28
N ILE A 32 2.65 11.17 17.99
CA ILE A 32 1.35 11.11 17.34
C ILE A 32 1.55 11.14 15.83
N ILE A 33 1.07 10.11 15.13
CA ILE A 33 1.04 10.02 13.67
C ILE A 33 -0.41 10.05 13.23
N GLY A 34 -0.77 11.02 12.40
CA GLY A 34 -2.10 11.10 11.80
C GLY A 34 -2.25 10.08 10.66
N ALA A 35 -3.37 9.40 10.62
CA ALA A 35 -3.64 8.40 9.60
C ALA A 35 -4.96 8.68 8.87
N PRO A 36 -4.93 9.46 7.78
CA PRO A 36 -6.09 9.60 6.89
C PRO A 36 -6.27 8.31 6.10
N ILE A 37 -7.40 7.62 6.28
CA ILE A 37 -7.65 6.27 5.75
C ILE A 37 -9.09 6.14 5.27
N PRO A 38 -9.38 5.64 4.05
CA PRO A 38 -10.74 5.32 3.61
C PRO A 38 -11.19 3.97 4.22
N ARG A 39 -11.77 4.00 5.41
CA ARG A 39 -12.01 2.80 6.23
C ARG A 39 -13.05 1.84 5.65
N ALA A 40 -13.96 2.32 4.81
CA ALA A 40 -14.93 1.48 4.12
C ALA A 40 -14.30 0.64 3.01
N SER A 41 -13.14 1.05 2.47
CA SER A 41 -12.48 0.33 1.37
C SER A 41 -11.54 -0.78 1.87
N THR A 42 -11.34 -1.80 1.02
CA THR A 42 -10.37 -2.87 1.28
C THR A 42 -8.95 -2.32 1.44
N TYR A 43 -8.57 -1.32 0.63
CA TYR A 43 -7.24 -0.68 0.70
C TYR A 43 -7.01 0.02 2.04
N GLY A 44 -8.02 0.77 2.51
CA GLY A 44 -7.98 1.43 3.80
C GLY A 44 -7.87 0.44 4.95
N GLN A 45 -8.69 -0.63 4.93
CA GLN A 45 -8.65 -1.70 5.94
C GLN A 45 -7.29 -2.42 5.97
N ASN A 46 -6.72 -2.73 4.80
CA ASN A 46 -5.39 -3.33 4.68
C ASN A 46 -4.32 -2.41 5.29
N GLY A 47 -4.37 -1.13 4.95
CA GLY A 47 -3.46 -0.12 5.47
C GLY A 47 -3.56 0.05 6.98
N GLU A 48 -4.78 0.22 7.51
CA GLU A 48 -5.04 0.37 8.95
C GLU A 48 -4.49 -0.82 9.74
N ARG A 49 -4.82 -2.06 9.33
CA ARG A 49 -4.34 -3.29 9.99
C ARG A 49 -2.82 -3.39 9.99
N SER A 50 -2.19 -3.08 8.88
CA SER A 50 -0.73 -3.15 8.73
C SER A 50 -0.01 -2.09 9.57
N MET A 51 -0.55 -0.86 9.62
CA MET A 51 -0.02 0.21 10.48
C MET A 51 -0.21 -0.11 11.96
N ILE A 52 -1.36 -0.64 12.37
CA ILE A 52 -1.60 -1.07 13.75
C ILE A 52 -0.60 -2.16 14.14
N LEU A 53 -0.38 -3.18 13.30
CA LEU A 53 0.60 -4.24 13.56
C LEU A 53 2.01 -3.65 13.78
N ALA A 54 2.47 -2.79 12.88
CA ALA A 54 3.78 -2.16 13.00
C ALA A 54 3.89 -1.29 14.27
N MET A 55 2.83 -0.53 14.61
CA MET A 55 2.77 0.26 15.83
C MET A 55 2.86 -0.62 17.08
N GLU A 56 2.12 -1.72 17.14
CA GLU A 56 2.14 -2.66 18.26
C GLU A 56 3.53 -3.27 18.45
N GLU A 57 4.19 -3.70 17.37
CA GLU A 57 5.54 -4.26 17.40
C GLU A 57 6.58 -3.24 17.85
N ILE A 58 6.56 -2.03 17.31
CA ILE A 58 7.48 -0.94 17.68
C ILE A 58 7.28 -0.57 19.15
N ASN A 59 6.04 -0.45 19.61
CA ASN A 59 5.73 -0.12 21.00
C ASN A 59 6.13 -1.24 21.96
N ALA A 60 5.93 -2.51 21.60
CA ALA A 60 6.39 -3.67 22.37
C ALA A 60 7.92 -3.73 22.50
N ALA A 61 8.66 -3.22 21.50
CA ALA A 61 10.12 -3.07 21.54
C ALA A 61 10.57 -1.82 22.34
N GLY A 62 9.65 -1.11 23.00
CA GLY A 62 9.90 0.07 23.82
C GLY A 62 9.71 1.41 23.12
N GLY A 63 9.18 1.44 21.89
CA GLY A 63 8.91 2.66 21.13
C GLY A 63 10.09 3.14 20.30
N ILE A 64 10.01 4.39 19.86
CA ILE A 64 11.02 5.07 19.04
C ILE A 64 11.92 5.95 19.93
N ARG A 65 13.22 5.89 19.71
CA ARG A 65 14.19 6.71 20.45
C ARG A 65 14.28 8.12 19.84
N VAL A 66 13.92 9.12 20.62
CA VAL A 66 14.04 10.55 20.29
C VAL A 66 15.11 11.13 21.23
N GLY A 67 16.29 11.45 20.72
CA GLY A 67 17.43 11.78 21.54
C GLY A 67 17.77 10.62 22.50
N THR A 68 17.62 10.86 23.81
CA THR A 68 17.89 9.85 24.87
C THR A 68 16.63 9.14 25.35
N VAL A 69 15.43 9.55 24.92
CA VAL A 69 14.14 9.07 25.44
C VAL A 69 13.44 8.18 24.41
N LYS A 70 12.97 7.00 24.84
CA LYS A 70 12.07 6.16 24.03
C LYS A 70 10.63 6.60 24.20
N ARG A 71 9.92 6.81 23.11
CA ARG A 71 8.52 7.26 23.07
C ARG A 71 7.66 6.27 22.30
N PRO A 72 6.49 5.88 22.81
CA PRO A 72 5.56 5.04 22.06
C PRO A 72 4.96 5.83 20.90
N ILE A 73 4.47 5.10 19.88
CA ILE A 73 3.68 5.65 18.78
C ILE A 73 2.19 5.58 19.14
N LYS A 74 1.45 6.60 18.75
CA LYS A 74 -0.02 6.59 18.74
C LYS A 74 -0.51 6.98 17.34
N LEU A 75 -1.41 6.18 16.77
CA LEU A 75 -2.11 6.53 15.53
C LEU A 75 -3.40 7.30 15.86
N GLU A 76 -3.56 8.47 15.25
CA GLU A 76 -4.81 9.23 15.20
C GLU A 76 -5.43 9.02 13.82
N ILE A 77 -6.40 8.12 13.75
CA ILE A 77 -7.03 7.71 12.49
C ILE A 77 -8.24 8.59 12.20
N VAL A 78 -8.33 9.09 10.98
CA VAL A 78 -9.53 9.75 10.44
C VAL A 78 -10.01 9.00 9.20
N ASP A 79 -11.32 8.77 9.11
CA ASP A 79 -11.93 8.21 7.91
C ASP A 79 -12.03 9.31 6.84
N THR A 80 -11.35 9.13 5.72
CA THR A 80 -11.39 10.07 4.59
C THR A 80 -12.59 9.84 3.68
N ARG A 81 -13.18 8.66 3.69
CA ARG A 81 -14.32 8.27 2.87
C ARG A 81 -14.14 8.45 1.36
N ASP A 82 -12.93 8.72 0.90
CA ASP A 82 -12.63 9.09 -0.49
C ASP A 82 -12.82 7.94 -1.51
N GLU A 83 -13.00 6.70 -1.04
CA GLU A 83 -13.40 5.56 -1.86
C GLU A 83 -14.93 5.35 -1.89
N GLU A 84 -15.71 6.15 -1.16
CA GLU A 84 -17.17 6.06 -1.17
C GLU A 84 -17.75 6.89 -2.32
N PRO A 85 -18.71 6.36 -3.09
CA PRO A 85 -19.34 7.08 -4.19
C PRO A 85 -20.00 8.38 -3.71
N GLY A 86 -19.74 9.47 -4.42
CA GLY A 86 -20.38 10.77 -4.17
C GLY A 86 -19.74 11.61 -3.06
N VAL A 87 -18.70 11.13 -2.38
CA VAL A 87 -17.95 11.93 -1.41
C VAL A 87 -17.10 12.97 -2.15
N PRO A 88 -17.33 14.27 -1.95
CA PRO A 88 -16.58 15.29 -2.66
C PRO A 88 -15.16 15.44 -2.09
N THR A 89 -14.19 15.78 -2.95
CA THR A 89 -12.80 16.04 -2.55
C THR A 89 -12.68 17.04 -1.40
N SER A 90 -13.55 18.04 -1.32
CA SER A 90 -13.54 19.05 -0.25
C SER A 90 -13.80 18.45 1.15
N GLU A 91 -14.63 17.40 1.28
CA GLU A 91 -14.83 16.71 2.56
C GLU A 91 -13.58 15.93 2.98
N VAL A 92 -12.91 15.29 2.01
CA VAL A 92 -11.64 14.59 2.24
C VAL A 92 -10.57 15.54 2.75
N LEU A 93 -10.41 16.70 2.09
CA LEU A 93 -9.45 17.72 2.52
C LEU A 93 -9.78 18.27 3.91
N LEU A 94 -11.05 18.49 4.21
CA LEU A 94 -11.49 18.95 5.52
C LEU A 94 -11.17 17.92 6.63
N ALA A 95 -11.34 16.63 6.35
CA ALA A 95 -10.97 15.56 7.29
C ALA A 95 -9.47 15.57 7.61
N ILE A 96 -8.63 15.75 6.58
CA ILE A 96 -7.17 15.87 6.75
C ILE A 96 -6.80 17.17 7.51
N GLU A 97 -7.42 18.29 7.17
CA GLU A 97 -7.18 19.58 7.86
C GLU A 97 -7.54 19.51 9.36
N LYS A 98 -8.67 18.90 9.71
CA LYS A 98 -9.06 18.64 11.10
C LYS A 98 -8.04 17.79 11.85
N LEU A 99 -7.51 16.74 11.20
CA LEU A 99 -6.48 15.92 11.79
C LEU A 99 -5.22 16.74 12.11
N ILE A 100 -4.83 17.62 11.20
CA ILE A 100 -3.67 18.51 11.37
C ILE A 100 -3.92 19.55 12.47
N LEU A 101 -5.07 20.22 12.46
CA LEU A 101 -5.36 21.37 13.32
C LEU A 101 -5.83 20.96 14.71
N ASP A 102 -6.78 20.02 14.79
CA ASP A 102 -7.41 19.63 16.07
C ASP A 102 -6.50 18.68 16.86
N LYS A 103 -5.85 17.74 16.16
CA LYS A 103 -4.92 16.78 16.79
C LYS A 103 -3.48 17.25 16.79
N LYS A 104 -3.18 18.36 16.13
CA LYS A 104 -1.87 19.00 16.05
C LYS A 104 -0.78 18.06 15.54
N VAL A 105 -1.14 17.12 14.65
CA VAL A 105 -0.19 16.18 14.06
C VAL A 105 0.79 16.91 13.14
N LYS A 106 2.04 16.43 13.13
CA LYS A 106 3.10 16.94 12.24
C LYS A 106 3.56 15.90 11.22
N ILE A 107 3.12 14.66 11.37
CA ILE A 107 3.43 13.55 10.49
C ILE A 107 2.14 12.83 10.16
N LEU A 108 1.87 12.68 8.86
CA LEU A 108 0.77 11.90 8.32
C LEU A 108 1.31 10.68 7.60
N ALA A 109 0.68 9.52 7.82
CA ALA A 109 0.93 8.27 7.10
C ALA A 109 -0.42 7.64 6.75
N GLY A 110 -0.67 7.35 5.47
CA GLY A 110 -1.97 6.84 5.01
C GLY A 110 -2.29 7.24 3.59
N GLY A 111 -3.51 7.73 3.40
CA GLY A 111 -4.03 8.29 2.15
C GLY A 111 -3.97 9.81 2.08
N PRO A 112 -4.93 10.44 1.37
CA PRO A 112 -6.11 9.83 0.73
C PRO A 112 -5.76 8.82 -0.36
N CYS A 113 -6.67 7.87 -0.61
CA CYS A 113 -6.47 6.79 -1.56
C CYS A 113 -6.76 7.21 -2.99
N MET A 114 -7.90 7.90 -3.22
CA MET A 114 -8.26 8.40 -4.55
C MET A 114 -7.24 9.40 -5.07
N SER A 115 -6.81 9.19 -6.30
CA SER A 115 -5.77 9.99 -6.94
C SER A 115 -6.09 11.48 -7.00
N GLU A 116 -7.34 11.83 -7.27
CA GLU A 116 -7.83 13.21 -7.35
C GLU A 116 -7.75 13.91 -5.99
N CYS A 117 -8.17 13.22 -4.93
CA CYS A 117 -8.11 13.72 -3.56
C CYS A 117 -6.66 13.88 -3.10
N CYS A 118 -5.81 12.93 -3.46
CA CYS A 118 -4.38 12.97 -3.12
C CYS A 118 -3.66 14.14 -3.82
N LEU A 119 -3.96 14.40 -5.09
CA LEU A 119 -3.42 15.55 -5.82
C LEU A 119 -3.86 16.89 -5.21
N ALA A 120 -5.10 16.98 -4.77
CA ALA A 120 -5.64 18.17 -4.11
C ALA A 120 -5.03 18.38 -2.71
N ALA A 121 -4.79 17.29 -1.96
CA ALA A 121 -4.21 17.35 -0.63
C ALA A 121 -2.74 17.82 -0.60
N LEU A 122 -2.01 17.74 -1.73
CA LEU A 122 -0.61 18.15 -1.81
C LEU A 122 -0.40 19.60 -1.34
N ASP A 123 -1.37 20.48 -1.57
CA ASP A 123 -1.25 21.91 -1.23
C ASP A 123 -1.46 22.18 0.28
N LEU A 124 -2.03 21.23 1.03
CA LEU A 124 -2.18 21.35 2.49
C LEU A 124 -0.85 21.18 3.23
N TYR A 125 0.00 20.26 2.77
CA TYR A 125 1.19 19.85 3.51
C TYR A 125 2.24 20.97 3.65
N PRO A 126 2.60 21.74 2.60
CA PRO A 126 3.45 22.90 2.75
C PRO A 126 2.78 24.04 3.53
N LYS A 127 1.45 24.26 3.36
CA LYS A 127 0.69 25.25 4.12
C LYS A 127 0.83 25.09 5.62
N TYR A 128 0.79 23.85 6.11
CA TYR A 128 0.84 23.53 7.54
C TYR A 128 2.20 23.02 8.03
N LYS A 129 3.20 22.89 7.14
CA LYS A 129 4.49 22.26 7.40
C LYS A 129 4.31 20.89 8.09
N VAL A 130 3.63 19.99 7.41
CA VAL A 130 3.31 18.65 7.87
C VAL A 130 3.88 17.64 6.88
N ILE A 131 4.63 16.67 7.36
CA ILE A 131 5.09 15.56 6.52
C ILE A 131 3.88 14.68 6.19
N SER A 132 3.72 14.35 4.91
CA SER A 132 2.78 13.35 4.45
C SER A 132 3.50 12.24 3.70
N ILE A 133 3.30 11.01 4.13
CA ILE A 133 3.81 9.81 3.46
C ILE A 133 2.62 9.00 2.99
N VAL A 134 2.30 9.10 1.70
CA VAL A 134 1.20 8.34 1.11
C VAL A 134 1.64 6.88 0.94
N ASN A 135 1.00 5.98 1.66
CA ASN A 135 1.27 4.53 1.64
C ASN A 135 0.05 3.69 1.25
N ILE A 136 -1.08 4.35 0.96
CA ILE A 136 -2.32 3.73 0.48
C ILE A 136 -2.78 4.49 -0.76
N GLY A 137 -2.99 3.81 -1.89
CA GLY A 137 -3.56 4.40 -3.11
C GLY A 137 -2.70 5.48 -3.78
N CYS A 138 -3.36 6.48 -4.38
CA CYS A 138 -2.73 7.58 -5.10
C CYS A 138 -1.83 7.15 -6.27
N TRP A 139 -2.34 6.30 -7.16
CA TRP A 139 -1.51 5.65 -8.18
C TRP A 139 -1.29 6.46 -9.46
N THR A 140 -1.80 7.67 -9.52
CA THR A 140 -1.60 8.55 -10.68
C THR A 140 -0.14 9.02 -10.81
N PRO A 141 0.42 9.05 -12.04
CA PRO A 141 1.69 9.72 -12.30
C PRO A 141 1.65 11.23 -12.05
N GLY A 142 0.46 11.85 -12.06
CA GLY A 142 0.27 13.26 -11.79
C GLY A 142 0.85 13.72 -10.45
N TRP A 143 0.89 12.84 -9.45
CA TRP A 143 1.43 13.15 -8.13
C TRP A 143 2.94 13.48 -8.21
N HIS A 144 3.77 12.57 -8.71
CA HIS A 144 5.21 12.81 -8.80
C HIS A 144 5.58 13.83 -9.90
N ALA A 145 4.71 14.02 -10.90
CA ALA A 145 4.87 15.11 -11.86
C ALA A 145 4.65 16.47 -11.20
N LYS A 146 3.63 16.61 -10.32
CA LYS A 146 3.38 17.86 -9.57
C LYS A 146 4.49 18.12 -8.55
N THR A 147 4.87 17.14 -7.74
CA THR A 147 5.94 17.28 -6.75
C THR A 147 7.30 17.54 -7.41
N GLY A 148 7.64 16.83 -8.48
CA GLY A 148 8.91 17.00 -9.21
C GLY A 148 9.01 18.34 -9.96
N LYS A 149 7.88 18.97 -10.32
CA LYS A 149 7.89 20.30 -10.94
C LYS A 149 8.32 21.38 -9.96
N ASP A 150 8.01 21.24 -8.68
CA ASP A 150 8.35 22.18 -7.62
C ASP A 150 8.62 21.42 -6.31
N ILE A 151 9.73 20.69 -6.29
CA ILE A 151 10.11 19.90 -5.11
C ILE A 151 10.35 20.78 -3.87
N ALA A 152 10.77 22.03 -4.05
CA ALA A 152 11.01 22.94 -2.94
C ALA A 152 9.72 23.26 -2.18
N THR A 153 8.62 23.50 -2.88
CA THR A 153 7.29 23.70 -2.28
C THR A 153 6.76 22.41 -1.69
N TYR A 154 6.84 21.27 -2.42
CA TYR A 154 6.25 20.00 -2.03
C TYR A 154 7.19 19.08 -1.24
N LYS A 155 8.30 19.58 -0.68
CA LYS A 155 9.32 18.81 0.03
C LYS A 155 8.78 17.96 1.21
N TYR A 156 7.63 18.32 1.76
CA TYR A 156 6.98 17.59 2.86
C TYR A 156 6.17 16.37 2.41
N SER A 157 6.07 16.15 1.10
CA SER A 157 5.23 15.10 0.51
C SER A 157 6.07 13.96 0.00
N PHE A 158 5.84 12.76 0.53
CA PHE A 158 6.47 11.50 0.09
C PHE A 158 5.39 10.53 -0.35
N ARG A 159 5.69 9.67 -1.32
CA ARG A 159 4.80 8.58 -1.69
C ARG A 159 5.54 7.26 -1.64
N LEU A 160 5.13 6.40 -0.69
CA LEU A 160 5.65 5.06 -0.51
C LEU A 160 4.87 4.04 -1.37
N SER A 161 3.57 4.21 -1.58
CA SER A 161 2.82 3.43 -2.56
C SER A 161 3.37 3.65 -3.97
N GLY A 162 3.28 2.62 -4.83
CA GLY A 162 3.71 2.73 -6.22
C GLY A 162 2.73 3.53 -7.09
N ASN A 163 2.98 3.54 -8.39
CA ASN A 163 2.08 4.17 -9.35
C ASN A 163 2.18 3.51 -10.73
N VAL A 164 1.23 3.82 -11.59
CA VAL A 164 1.12 3.19 -12.92
C VAL A 164 2.33 3.44 -13.82
N ALA A 165 3.10 4.52 -13.63
CA ALA A 165 4.29 4.77 -14.43
C ALA A 165 5.42 3.74 -14.17
N TYR A 166 5.51 3.19 -12.96
CA TYR A 166 6.45 2.12 -12.64
C TYR A 166 5.86 0.72 -12.88
N TRP A 167 4.55 0.59 -12.80
CA TRP A 167 3.88 -0.70 -12.86
C TRP A 167 3.60 -1.18 -14.27
N ILE A 168 3.10 -0.30 -15.13
CA ILE A 168 2.73 -0.67 -16.50
C ILE A 168 3.90 -1.22 -17.32
N PRO A 169 5.15 -0.71 -17.22
CA PRO A 169 6.29 -1.32 -17.91
C PRO A 169 6.50 -2.81 -17.57
N ASN A 170 6.22 -3.22 -16.32
CA ASN A 170 6.28 -4.62 -15.92
C ASN A 170 5.21 -5.47 -16.61
N ILE A 171 3.98 -4.93 -16.71
CA ILE A 171 2.87 -5.59 -17.40
C ILE A 171 3.18 -5.71 -18.89
N VAL A 172 3.70 -4.65 -19.52
CA VAL A 172 4.11 -4.66 -20.94
C VAL A 172 5.18 -5.72 -21.20
N THR A 173 6.14 -5.88 -20.27
CA THR A 173 7.14 -6.94 -20.38
C THR A 173 6.50 -8.33 -20.35
N LEU A 174 5.57 -8.59 -19.41
CA LEU A 174 4.83 -9.85 -19.39
C LEU A 174 4.02 -10.06 -20.68
N LEU A 175 3.34 -9.01 -21.18
CA LEU A 175 2.59 -9.07 -22.43
C LEU A 175 3.49 -9.43 -23.62
N ASN A 176 4.70 -8.88 -23.70
CA ASN A 176 5.67 -9.22 -24.74
C ASN A 176 6.15 -10.68 -24.65
N ASN A 177 6.38 -11.18 -23.42
CA ASN A 177 6.70 -12.61 -23.21
C ASN A 177 5.53 -13.52 -23.66
N ILE A 178 4.29 -13.12 -23.39
CA ILE A 178 3.08 -13.83 -23.84
C ILE A 178 2.99 -13.77 -25.38
N LYS A 179 3.26 -12.63 -26.00
CA LYS A 179 3.33 -12.46 -27.45
C LYS A 179 4.35 -13.41 -28.09
N GLU A 180 5.55 -13.46 -27.54
CA GLU A 180 6.63 -14.34 -28.03
C GLU A 180 6.26 -15.82 -27.89
N LYS A 181 5.69 -16.21 -26.75
CA LYS A 181 5.34 -17.61 -26.45
C LYS A 181 4.14 -18.10 -27.27
N TYR A 182 3.09 -17.29 -27.42
CA TYR A 182 1.80 -17.71 -27.97
C TYR A 182 1.45 -17.09 -29.33
N GLY A 183 2.23 -16.12 -29.83
CA GLY A 183 1.97 -15.44 -31.09
C GLY A 183 0.85 -14.38 -31.04
N PHE A 184 0.43 -13.96 -29.86
CA PHE A 184 -0.59 -12.93 -29.70
C PHE A 184 -0.06 -11.55 -30.08
N ASN A 185 -0.88 -10.72 -30.73
CA ASN A 185 -0.53 -9.36 -31.11
C ASN A 185 -1.70 -8.38 -31.14
N LYS A 186 -2.90 -8.79 -30.71
CA LYS A 186 -4.12 -7.96 -30.69
C LYS A 186 -4.63 -7.78 -29.29
N MET A 187 -4.78 -6.54 -28.84
CA MET A 187 -5.20 -6.20 -27.48
C MET A 187 -6.45 -5.33 -27.50
N TYR A 188 -7.39 -5.62 -26.60
CA TYR A 188 -8.49 -4.73 -26.24
C TYR A 188 -8.20 -4.15 -24.86
N ILE A 189 -8.43 -2.84 -24.65
CA ILE A 189 -8.18 -2.13 -23.41
C ILE A 189 -9.51 -1.69 -22.81
N THR A 190 -9.79 -2.05 -21.56
CA THR A 190 -10.94 -1.53 -20.81
C THR A 190 -10.50 -1.06 -19.42
N VAL A 191 -10.95 0.13 -19.03
CA VAL A 191 -10.58 0.74 -17.75
C VAL A 191 -11.74 1.50 -17.13
N ALA A 192 -11.77 1.59 -15.80
CA ALA A 192 -12.72 2.42 -15.09
C ALA A 192 -12.44 3.92 -15.28
N GLU A 193 -13.47 4.74 -15.11
CA GLU A 193 -13.37 6.20 -15.27
C GLU A 193 -12.73 6.88 -14.04
N ALA A 194 -11.44 6.59 -13.81
CA ALA A 194 -10.63 7.22 -12.76
C ALA A 194 -9.26 7.68 -13.32
N ALA A 195 -8.63 8.66 -12.68
CA ALA A 195 -7.39 9.26 -13.19
C ALA A 195 -6.26 8.23 -13.36
N HIS A 196 -6.03 7.36 -12.38
CA HIS A 196 -5.00 6.33 -12.50
C HIS A 196 -5.35 5.25 -13.53
N CYS A 197 -6.64 4.94 -13.72
CA CYS A 197 -7.10 3.96 -14.72
C CYS A 197 -6.86 4.49 -16.14
N LYS A 198 -7.23 5.74 -16.41
CA LYS A 198 -6.96 6.41 -17.69
C LYS A 198 -5.45 6.52 -17.96
N ALA A 199 -4.65 6.81 -16.94
CA ALA A 199 -3.19 6.83 -17.05
C ALA A 199 -2.62 5.43 -17.36
N ALA A 200 -3.16 4.37 -16.75
CA ALA A 200 -2.78 2.98 -17.04
C ALA A 200 -3.11 2.61 -18.49
N ALA A 201 -4.32 2.96 -18.98
CA ALA A 201 -4.72 2.73 -20.36
C ALA A 201 -3.75 3.40 -21.36
N ALA A 202 -3.44 4.67 -21.15
CA ALA A 202 -2.51 5.40 -22.00
C ALA A 202 -1.09 4.81 -21.98
N ALA A 203 -0.60 4.41 -20.81
CA ALA A 203 0.73 3.83 -20.65
C ALA A 203 0.83 2.44 -21.29
N VAL A 204 -0.17 1.55 -21.07
CA VAL A 204 -0.16 0.21 -21.67
C VAL A 204 -0.33 0.27 -23.18
N GLU A 205 -1.20 1.15 -23.69
CA GLU A 205 -1.33 1.40 -25.14
C GLU A 205 0.02 1.78 -25.75
N LYS A 206 0.65 2.83 -25.21
CA LYS A 206 1.97 3.31 -25.68
C LYS A 206 3.03 2.21 -25.66
N GLY A 207 3.17 1.51 -24.53
CA GLY A 207 4.20 0.47 -24.36
C GLY A 207 3.93 -0.75 -25.24
N SER A 208 2.66 -1.17 -25.37
CA SER A 208 2.29 -2.33 -26.19
C SER A 208 2.43 -2.03 -27.69
N VAL A 209 2.02 -0.85 -28.15
CA VAL A 209 2.22 -0.45 -29.57
C VAL A 209 3.70 -0.42 -29.92
N ALA A 210 4.55 0.12 -29.03
CA ALA A 210 6.00 0.08 -29.21
C ALA A 210 6.56 -1.36 -29.24
N GLY A 211 5.92 -2.31 -28.52
CA GLY A 211 6.19 -3.74 -28.55
C GLY A 211 5.57 -4.48 -29.75
N GLY A 212 4.95 -3.78 -30.70
CA GLY A 212 4.35 -4.36 -31.91
C GLY A 212 3.00 -5.03 -31.67
N TRP A 213 2.23 -4.55 -30.69
CA TRP A 213 0.83 -4.92 -30.49
C TRP A 213 -0.09 -4.01 -31.32
N THR A 214 -1.22 -4.54 -31.75
CA THR A 214 -2.32 -3.78 -32.35
C THR A 214 -3.43 -3.61 -31.32
N ILE A 215 -3.82 -2.37 -31.02
CA ILE A 215 -4.98 -2.10 -30.17
C ILE A 215 -6.23 -2.17 -31.05
N VAL A 216 -7.08 -3.17 -30.81
CA VAL A 216 -8.27 -3.47 -31.63
C VAL A 216 -9.58 -2.91 -31.03
N GLY A 217 -9.48 -2.32 -29.84
CA GLY A 217 -10.58 -1.63 -29.20
C GLY A 217 -10.15 -1.02 -27.86
N LYS A 218 -10.87 0.03 -27.46
CA LYS A 218 -10.62 0.72 -26.18
C LYS A 218 -11.92 1.27 -25.62
N GLU A 219 -12.14 1.06 -24.32
CA GLU A 219 -13.31 1.55 -23.61
C GLU A 219 -12.95 2.09 -22.23
N VAL A 220 -13.57 3.20 -21.85
CA VAL A 220 -13.57 3.73 -20.47
C VAL A 220 -15.00 3.62 -19.97
N HIS A 221 -15.23 2.85 -18.93
CA HIS A 221 -16.57 2.63 -18.38
C HIS A 221 -16.77 3.40 -17.06
N PRO A 222 -18.01 3.82 -16.74
CA PRO A 222 -18.35 4.45 -15.47
C PRO A 222 -18.03 3.55 -14.27
N LEU A 223 -17.69 4.14 -13.12
CA LEU A 223 -17.30 3.41 -11.92
C LEU A 223 -18.36 2.42 -11.40
N ALA A 224 -19.65 2.73 -11.54
CA ALA A 224 -20.75 1.89 -11.07
C ALA A 224 -21.25 0.88 -12.12
N THR A 225 -20.48 0.56 -13.16
CA THR A 225 -20.87 -0.39 -14.21
C THR A 225 -20.90 -1.81 -13.66
N THR A 226 -22.03 -2.52 -13.82
CA THR A 226 -22.20 -3.91 -13.39
C THR A 226 -22.50 -4.88 -14.55
N ASP A 227 -22.92 -4.37 -15.72
CA ASP A 227 -23.13 -5.18 -16.92
C ASP A 227 -22.09 -4.84 -17.99
N PHE A 228 -21.17 -5.74 -18.21
CA PHE A 228 -20.10 -5.66 -19.20
C PHE A 228 -20.34 -6.54 -20.42
N SER A 229 -21.53 -7.14 -20.54
CA SER A 229 -21.82 -8.15 -21.57
C SER A 229 -21.70 -7.60 -23.00
N MET A 230 -22.07 -6.33 -23.22
CA MET A 230 -21.94 -5.68 -24.54
C MET A 230 -20.46 -5.44 -24.88
N MET A 231 -19.70 -4.85 -23.98
CA MET A 231 -18.26 -4.63 -24.12
C MET A 231 -17.53 -5.96 -24.37
N LEU A 232 -17.83 -7.01 -23.61
CA LEU A 232 -17.22 -8.34 -23.79
C LEU A 232 -17.58 -8.99 -25.14
N ARG A 233 -18.78 -8.73 -25.69
CA ARG A 233 -19.12 -9.11 -27.07
C ARG A 233 -18.26 -8.36 -28.09
N ASP A 234 -17.99 -7.09 -27.85
CA ASP A 234 -17.13 -6.28 -28.74
C ASP A 234 -15.67 -6.73 -28.65
N VAL A 235 -15.15 -7.10 -27.46
CA VAL A 235 -13.85 -7.78 -27.31
C VAL A 235 -13.78 -9.02 -28.21
N ARG A 236 -14.81 -9.87 -28.19
CA ARG A 236 -14.85 -11.07 -29.04
C ARG A 236 -14.91 -10.73 -30.54
N LYS A 237 -15.77 -9.78 -30.95
CA LYS A 237 -15.92 -9.35 -32.35
C LYS A 237 -14.65 -8.71 -32.92
N SER A 238 -13.89 -7.96 -32.08
CA SER A 238 -12.66 -7.30 -32.50
C SER A 238 -11.51 -8.27 -32.80
N GLY A 239 -11.67 -9.53 -32.42
CA GLY A 239 -10.60 -10.54 -32.53
C GLY A 239 -9.44 -10.29 -31.58
N ALA A 240 -9.68 -9.61 -30.46
CA ALA A 240 -8.71 -9.43 -29.41
C ALA A 240 -8.17 -10.77 -28.89
N GLN A 241 -6.88 -10.83 -28.65
CA GLN A 241 -6.16 -12.00 -28.15
C GLN A 241 -5.70 -11.80 -26.70
N VAL A 242 -5.77 -10.55 -26.21
CA VAL A 242 -5.59 -10.18 -24.80
C VAL A 242 -6.61 -9.09 -24.48
N LEU A 243 -7.23 -9.19 -23.30
CA LEU A 243 -8.06 -8.17 -22.68
C LEU A 243 -7.27 -7.55 -21.53
N PHE A 244 -6.83 -6.29 -21.70
CA PHE A 244 -6.25 -5.53 -20.60
C PHE A 244 -7.35 -4.87 -19.79
N ILE A 245 -7.32 -5.04 -18.46
CA ILE A 245 -8.29 -4.48 -17.52
C ILE A 245 -7.55 -3.63 -16.48
N TRP A 246 -8.12 -2.45 -16.17
CA TRP A 246 -7.64 -1.68 -15.01
C TRP A 246 -8.81 -1.02 -14.29
N ASP A 247 -9.27 -1.68 -13.23
CA ASP A 247 -10.44 -1.26 -12.47
C ASP A 247 -10.28 -1.59 -10.98
N HIS A 248 -10.44 -0.60 -10.12
CA HIS A 248 -10.33 -0.72 -8.68
C HIS A 248 -11.68 -0.91 -7.97
N THR A 249 -12.79 -0.76 -8.70
CA THR A 249 -14.13 -0.74 -8.12
C THR A 249 -14.60 -2.14 -7.67
N PRO A 250 -15.47 -2.23 -6.67
CA PRO A 250 -16.10 -3.50 -6.31
C PRO A 250 -16.85 -4.17 -7.47
N GLU A 251 -17.43 -3.36 -8.37
CA GLU A 251 -18.20 -3.78 -9.54
C GLU A 251 -17.35 -4.50 -10.60
N ALA A 252 -16.03 -4.27 -10.61
CA ALA A 252 -15.09 -4.94 -11.53
C ALA A 252 -15.14 -6.48 -11.43
N LEU A 253 -15.60 -7.02 -10.29
CA LEU A 253 -15.82 -8.46 -10.13
C LEU A 253 -16.89 -8.99 -11.09
N ALA A 254 -17.89 -8.18 -11.42
CA ALA A 254 -18.92 -8.56 -12.41
C ALA A 254 -18.29 -8.75 -13.79
N MET A 255 -17.33 -7.91 -14.19
CA MET A 255 -16.60 -8.07 -15.47
C MET A 255 -15.87 -9.41 -15.53
N VAL A 256 -15.16 -9.78 -14.46
CA VAL A 256 -14.41 -11.05 -14.40
C VAL A 256 -15.37 -12.24 -14.47
N ASN A 257 -16.48 -12.20 -13.72
CA ASN A 257 -17.49 -13.25 -13.76
C ASN A 257 -18.08 -13.41 -15.17
N GLN A 258 -18.44 -12.30 -15.82
CA GLN A 258 -19.01 -12.31 -17.19
C GLN A 258 -17.96 -12.74 -18.23
N TRP A 259 -16.68 -12.31 -18.10
CA TRP A 259 -15.58 -12.78 -18.94
C TRP A 259 -15.43 -14.31 -18.89
N GLN A 260 -15.46 -14.85 -17.66
CA GLN A 260 -15.34 -16.30 -17.45
C GLN A 260 -16.56 -17.06 -17.97
N ASP A 261 -17.78 -16.60 -17.66
CA ASP A 261 -19.03 -17.25 -18.09
C ASP A 261 -19.18 -17.24 -19.62
N MET A 262 -18.84 -16.14 -20.26
CA MET A 262 -18.89 -16.00 -21.70
C MET A 262 -17.73 -16.69 -22.41
N LYS A 263 -16.73 -17.23 -21.71
CA LYS A 263 -15.51 -17.81 -22.30
C LYS A 263 -14.91 -16.90 -23.39
N ILE A 264 -14.65 -15.65 -23.00
CA ILE A 264 -14.06 -14.66 -23.93
C ILE A 264 -12.69 -15.19 -24.39
N PRO A 265 -12.43 -15.30 -25.73
CA PRO A 265 -11.23 -15.91 -26.27
C PRO A 265 -9.98 -15.00 -26.17
N ALA A 266 -9.90 -14.18 -25.13
CA ALA A 266 -8.83 -13.28 -24.80
C ALA A 266 -8.55 -13.40 -23.29
N PRO A 267 -7.35 -13.85 -22.86
CA PRO A 267 -6.98 -13.86 -21.46
C PRO A 267 -7.05 -12.44 -20.88
N ALA A 268 -7.59 -12.34 -19.66
CA ALA A 268 -7.72 -11.10 -18.94
C ALA A 268 -6.44 -10.85 -18.11
N ILE A 269 -5.83 -9.68 -18.29
CA ILE A 269 -4.56 -9.29 -17.68
C ILE A 269 -4.68 -7.84 -17.22
N GLY A 270 -4.33 -7.56 -15.96
CA GLY A 270 -4.28 -6.19 -15.47
C GLY A 270 -4.54 -6.07 -13.99
N PHE A 271 -5.33 -5.09 -13.60
CA PHE A 271 -5.71 -4.84 -12.20
C PHE A 271 -7.22 -4.89 -12.05
N VAL A 272 -7.68 -5.76 -11.18
CA VAL A 272 -9.10 -5.89 -10.80
C VAL A 272 -9.17 -5.94 -9.28
N GLY A 273 -9.38 -4.77 -8.65
CA GLY A 273 -9.19 -4.56 -7.21
C GLY A 273 -9.77 -5.66 -6.30
N PRO A 274 -11.04 -6.06 -6.45
CA PRO A 274 -11.61 -7.11 -5.60
C PRO A 274 -10.86 -8.45 -5.66
N THR A 275 -10.21 -8.78 -6.78
CA THR A 275 -9.59 -10.09 -6.98
C THR A 275 -8.25 -10.26 -6.26
N GLU A 276 -7.72 -9.19 -5.65
CA GLU A 276 -6.57 -9.26 -4.75
C GLU A 276 -6.86 -10.04 -3.45
N ASP A 277 -8.14 -10.17 -3.05
CA ASP A 277 -8.51 -10.88 -1.84
C ASP A 277 -8.47 -12.41 -2.05
N PRO A 278 -7.73 -13.17 -1.21
CA PRO A 278 -7.68 -14.64 -1.30
C PRO A 278 -9.05 -15.33 -1.26
N VAL A 279 -10.05 -14.71 -0.66
CA VAL A 279 -11.42 -15.23 -0.54
C VAL A 279 -12.14 -15.30 -1.89
N MET A 280 -11.69 -14.56 -2.90
CA MET A 280 -12.38 -14.42 -4.19
C MET A 280 -12.50 -15.73 -4.95
N TRP A 281 -11.56 -16.65 -4.82
CA TRP A 281 -11.73 -17.99 -5.40
C TRP A 281 -13.02 -18.64 -4.93
N LYS A 282 -13.24 -18.66 -3.62
CA LYS A 282 -14.43 -19.27 -3.02
C LYS A 282 -15.70 -18.47 -3.34
N GLN A 283 -15.65 -17.15 -3.22
CA GLN A 283 -16.83 -16.28 -3.43
C GLN A 283 -17.32 -16.31 -4.88
N THR A 284 -16.42 -16.43 -5.84
CA THR A 284 -16.78 -16.51 -7.27
C THR A 284 -17.02 -17.93 -7.77
N GLY A 285 -16.90 -18.95 -6.91
CA GLY A 285 -16.94 -20.35 -7.36
C GLY A 285 -15.84 -20.68 -8.38
N GLY A 286 -14.67 -20.04 -8.25
CA GLY A 286 -13.52 -20.24 -9.14
C GLY A 286 -13.54 -19.41 -10.42
N LYS A 287 -14.49 -18.50 -10.63
CA LYS A 287 -14.57 -17.68 -11.86
C LYS A 287 -13.39 -16.72 -12.05
N VAL A 288 -12.58 -16.49 -11.02
CA VAL A 288 -11.30 -15.76 -11.13
C VAL A 288 -10.18 -16.59 -11.79
N ALA A 289 -10.40 -17.88 -12.07
CA ALA A 289 -9.38 -18.76 -12.65
C ALA A 289 -8.80 -18.17 -13.94
N TYR A 290 -7.46 -18.22 -14.05
CA TYR A 290 -6.65 -17.70 -15.15
C TYR A 290 -6.59 -16.18 -15.28
N LEU A 291 -7.31 -15.41 -14.47
CA LEU A 291 -7.09 -13.95 -14.40
C LEU A 291 -5.65 -13.67 -13.99
N VAL A 292 -4.96 -12.85 -14.74
CA VAL A 292 -3.68 -12.26 -14.32
C VAL A 292 -3.95 -10.92 -13.68
N GLU A 293 -3.59 -10.84 -12.42
CA GLU A 293 -3.82 -9.70 -11.56
C GLU A 293 -2.51 -9.01 -11.24
N PHE A 294 -2.51 -7.70 -11.38
CA PHE A 294 -1.42 -6.88 -10.88
C PHE A 294 -1.63 -6.65 -9.37
N ALA A 295 -0.63 -6.98 -8.56
CA ALA A 295 -0.57 -6.59 -7.16
C ALA A 295 0.55 -5.56 -6.99
N GLY A 296 0.18 -4.40 -6.48
CA GLY A 296 1.05 -3.22 -6.44
C GLY A 296 2.32 -3.41 -5.64
N GLU A 297 2.29 -4.28 -4.61
CA GLU A 297 3.44 -4.58 -3.77
C GLU A 297 3.55 -6.10 -3.53
N GLY A 298 4.78 -6.59 -3.57
CA GLY A 298 5.10 -7.96 -3.18
C GLY A 298 5.11 -8.16 -1.67
N GLY A 299 5.11 -9.43 -1.24
CA GLY A 299 5.18 -9.80 0.18
C GLY A 299 3.84 -10.20 0.80
N THR A 300 2.80 -10.35 -0.02
CA THR A 300 1.44 -10.69 0.42
C THR A 300 1.03 -12.13 0.12
N LEU A 301 1.93 -12.95 -0.41
CA LEU A 301 1.66 -14.36 -0.71
C LEU A 301 2.24 -15.31 0.35
N PRO A 302 1.53 -16.41 0.67
CA PRO A 302 2.07 -17.46 1.53
C PRO A 302 3.42 -18.00 1.00
N GLY A 303 4.41 -18.08 1.88
CA GLY A 303 5.71 -18.64 1.54
C GLY A 303 6.62 -17.78 0.66
N GLN A 304 6.19 -16.59 0.26
CA GLN A 304 7.01 -15.68 -0.52
C GLN A 304 8.23 -15.18 0.26
N GLU A 305 9.36 -15.07 -0.42
CA GLU A 305 10.64 -14.60 0.15
C GLU A 305 11.27 -13.52 -0.76
N ILE A 306 10.76 -12.30 -0.70
CA ILE A 306 11.34 -11.16 -1.42
C ILE A 306 12.59 -10.68 -0.70
N THR A 307 12.49 -10.55 0.63
CA THR A 307 13.59 -10.21 1.55
C THR A 307 13.50 -11.07 2.80
N SER A 308 14.48 -10.96 3.68
CA SER A 308 14.44 -11.62 5.01
C SER A 308 13.27 -11.16 5.90
N LEU A 309 12.63 -10.01 5.58
CA LEU A 309 11.52 -9.45 6.33
C LEU A 309 10.14 -9.86 5.79
N THR A 310 10.08 -10.47 4.61
CA THR A 310 8.80 -10.84 3.96
C THR A 310 8.02 -11.85 4.78
N LYS A 311 8.63 -12.99 5.11
CA LYS A 311 7.97 -14.04 5.94
C LYS A 311 7.64 -13.57 7.36
N PRO A 312 8.54 -12.86 8.08
CA PRO A 312 8.20 -12.28 9.38
C PRO A 312 6.94 -11.40 9.33
N PHE A 313 6.86 -10.48 8.38
CA PHE A 313 5.67 -9.64 8.19
C PHE A 313 4.40 -10.47 7.95
N PHE A 314 4.44 -11.37 6.95
CA PHE A 314 3.29 -12.21 6.60
C PHE A 314 2.77 -13.02 7.81
N ASN A 315 3.69 -13.68 8.52
CA ASN A 315 3.35 -14.50 9.67
C ASN A 315 2.82 -13.67 10.86
N ALA A 316 3.39 -12.49 11.11
CA ALA A 316 2.93 -11.58 12.15
C ALA A 316 1.52 -11.06 11.84
N PHE A 317 1.27 -10.67 10.60
CA PHE A 317 -0.05 -10.22 10.15
C PHE A 317 -1.10 -11.33 10.33
N LYS A 318 -0.81 -12.55 9.84
CA LYS A 318 -1.69 -13.72 9.96
C LYS A 318 -1.94 -14.09 11.43
N LYS A 319 -0.92 -14.06 12.27
CA LYS A 319 -1.05 -14.30 13.72
C LYS A 319 -1.94 -13.26 14.39
N ARG A 320 -1.78 -11.98 14.03
CA ARG A 320 -2.50 -10.87 14.66
C ARG A 320 -3.97 -10.81 14.26
N TRP A 321 -4.26 -11.04 12.97
CA TRP A 321 -5.60 -10.82 12.40
C TRP A 321 -6.37 -12.10 12.08
N GLY A 322 -5.74 -13.28 12.17
CA GLY A 322 -6.34 -14.56 11.77
C GLY A 322 -6.53 -14.72 10.25
N ASP A 323 -5.98 -13.80 9.46
CA ASP A 323 -6.19 -13.66 8.03
C ASP A 323 -4.87 -13.33 7.32
N GLU A 324 -4.82 -13.52 6.00
CA GLU A 324 -3.63 -13.20 5.21
C GLU A 324 -3.65 -11.72 4.76
N PRO A 325 -2.48 -11.09 4.54
CA PRO A 325 -2.45 -9.79 3.88
C PRO A 325 -3.11 -9.88 2.50
N ARG A 326 -4.00 -8.93 2.18
CA ARG A 326 -4.91 -9.03 1.03
C ARG A 326 -4.46 -8.24 -0.19
N GLY A 327 -3.18 -8.20 -0.54
CA GLY A 327 -2.71 -7.47 -1.73
C GLY A 327 -2.25 -6.05 -1.42
N THR A 328 -2.65 -5.10 -2.25
CA THR A 328 -2.14 -3.72 -2.24
C THR A 328 -2.41 -2.95 -0.95
N GLY A 329 -1.44 -2.15 -0.52
CA GLY A 329 -1.51 -1.28 0.66
C GLY A 329 -0.97 -1.90 1.95
N ASN A 330 -0.76 -3.22 2.03
CA ASN A 330 -0.30 -3.86 3.26
C ASN A 330 1.17 -3.57 3.56
N VAL A 331 2.07 -3.92 2.63
CA VAL A 331 3.52 -3.80 2.86
C VAL A 331 3.98 -2.35 3.00
N PRO A 332 3.53 -1.39 2.17
CA PRO A 332 3.86 0.02 2.39
C PRO A 332 3.37 0.55 3.72
N SER A 333 2.17 0.15 4.16
CA SER A 333 1.58 0.61 5.42
C SER A 333 2.27 0.03 6.65
N TYR A 334 2.75 -1.20 6.57
CA TYR A 334 3.64 -1.75 7.61
C TYR A 334 4.99 -1.03 7.61
N THR A 335 5.55 -0.81 6.43
CA THR A 335 6.89 -0.24 6.25
C THR A 335 6.97 1.23 6.69
N VAL A 336 5.90 2.02 6.50
CA VAL A 336 5.92 3.47 6.78
C VAL A 336 6.27 3.80 8.23
N LEU A 337 5.82 2.99 9.20
CA LEU A 337 6.15 3.22 10.60
C LEU A 337 7.59 2.86 10.93
N TYR A 338 8.15 1.85 10.29
CA TYR A 338 9.58 1.52 10.41
C TYR A 338 10.48 2.54 9.71
N LEU A 339 10.04 3.11 8.57
CA LEU A 339 10.67 4.24 7.92
C LEU A 339 10.73 5.46 8.85
N LEU A 340 9.60 5.81 9.49
CA LEU A 340 9.55 6.90 10.45
C LEU A 340 10.41 6.62 11.68
N LYS A 341 10.39 5.38 12.18
CA LYS A 341 11.27 4.95 13.28
C LYS A 341 12.74 5.17 12.92
N ASP A 342 13.17 4.69 11.75
CA ASP A 342 14.56 4.86 11.29
C ASP A 342 14.94 6.34 11.17
N ALA A 343 14.12 7.16 10.50
CA ALA A 343 14.39 8.58 10.31
C ALA A 343 14.48 9.34 11.65
N ILE A 344 13.56 9.09 12.59
CA ILE A 344 13.54 9.72 13.90
C ILE A 344 14.73 9.28 14.74
N GLU A 345 15.09 7.99 14.74
CA GLU A 345 16.21 7.48 15.54
C GLU A 345 17.58 7.92 15.00
N ARG A 346 17.74 8.05 13.69
CA ARG A 346 18.96 8.57 13.06
C ARG A 346 19.20 10.04 13.40
N THR A 347 18.13 10.83 13.47
CA THR A 347 18.22 12.27 13.76
C THR A 347 18.11 12.60 15.23
N GLY A 348 17.48 11.73 16.04
CA GLY A 348 17.13 12.02 17.43
C GLY A 348 16.10 13.15 17.57
N SER A 349 15.38 13.53 16.50
CA SER A 349 14.54 14.73 16.42
C SER A 349 13.15 14.42 15.90
N LEU A 350 12.17 15.27 16.25
CA LEU A 350 10.84 15.33 15.67
C LEU A 350 10.61 16.62 14.85
N ASP A 351 11.70 17.40 14.65
CA ASP A 351 11.62 18.58 13.78
C ASP A 351 11.32 18.17 12.34
N VAL A 352 10.33 18.84 11.75
CA VAL A 352 9.78 18.45 10.45
C VAL A 352 10.81 18.58 9.32
N ASP A 353 11.56 19.67 9.27
CA ASP A 353 12.56 19.89 8.21
C ASP A 353 13.75 18.92 8.35
N THR A 354 14.15 18.61 9.57
CA THR A 354 15.16 17.59 9.87
C THR A 354 14.69 16.20 9.40
N LEU A 355 13.43 15.86 9.65
CA LEU A 355 12.86 14.58 9.25
C LEU A 355 12.70 14.47 7.73
N VAL A 356 12.32 15.55 7.03
CA VAL A 356 12.27 15.57 5.55
C VAL A 356 13.62 15.13 4.98
N THR A 357 14.73 15.76 5.42
CA THR A 357 16.08 15.41 4.98
C THR A 357 16.43 13.95 5.32
N ALA A 358 16.04 13.47 6.50
CA ALA A 358 16.29 12.09 6.90
C ALA A 358 15.51 11.08 6.05
N ILE A 359 14.26 11.38 5.70
CA ILE A 359 13.42 10.52 4.83
C ILE A 359 13.95 10.49 3.40
N GLU A 360 14.41 11.62 2.84
CA GLU A 360 15.08 11.66 1.53
C GLU A 360 16.33 10.78 1.46
N GLN A 361 17.02 10.58 2.59
CA GLN A 361 18.21 9.74 2.72
C GLN A 361 17.90 8.28 3.04
N THR A 362 16.64 7.90 3.05
CA THR A 362 16.25 6.51 3.35
C THR A 362 16.88 5.54 2.38
N ASP A 363 17.51 4.50 2.95
CA ASP A 363 18.01 3.32 2.25
C ASP A 363 17.87 2.13 3.20
N MET A 364 16.74 1.43 3.12
CA MET A 364 16.43 0.34 4.03
C MET A 364 15.79 -0.86 3.32
N ILE A 365 15.97 -2.05 3.90
CA ILE A 365 15.26 -3.25 3.45
C ILE A 365 13.89 -3.30 4.12
N SER A 366 12.85 -3.51 3.32
CA SER A 366 11.48 -3.74 3.76
C SER A 366 11.01 -5.15 3.42
N ALA A 367 9.79 -5.49 3.82
CA ALA A 367 9.16 -6.77 3.44
C ALA A 367 8.93 -6.91 1.92
N GLY A 368 8.84 -5.80 1.18
CA GLY A 368 8.60 -5.75 -0.25
C GLY A 368 9.83 -5.44 -1.11
N GLY A 369 11.03 -5.32 -0.54
CA GLY A 369 12.25 -4.96 -1.24
C GLY A 369 13.00 -3.81 -0.59
N ARG A 370 14.00 -3.28 -1.30
CA ARG A 370 14.80 -2.13 -0.85
C ARG A 370 14.01 -0.83 -1.06
N LEU A 371 13.81 -0.07 0.02
CA LEU A 371 13.14 1.22 0.00
C LEU A 371 14.15 2.35 -0.13
N ARG A 372 13.99 3.12 -1.19
CA ARG A 372 14.64 4.42 -1.43
C ARG A 372 13.66 5.35 -2.12
N PHE A 373 13.87 6.64 -1.98
CA PHE A 373 13.08 7.67 -2.67
C PHE A 373 13.86 8.32 -3.81
N ASP A 374 13.18 8.65 -4.89
CA ASP A 374 13.68 9.57 -5.91
C ASP A 374 13.67 10.99 -5.33
N LYS A 375 14.86 11.56 -5.16
CA LYS A 375 15.06 12.89 -4.55
C LYS A 375 14.46 14.03 -5.37
N THR A 376 14.17 13.79 -6.65
CA THR A 376 13.61 14.82 -7.53
C THR A 376 12.10 14.98 -7.37
N ASN A 377 11.42 13.99 -6.75
CA ASN A 377 9.96 14.00 -6.67
C ASN A 377 9.39 13.25 -5.45
N HIS A 378 10.25 12.66 -4.59
CA HIS A 378 9.90 11.92 -3.39
C HIS A 378 9.01 10.67 -3.60
N GLN A 379 9.04 10.10 -4.80
CA GLN A 379 8.41 8.82 -5.06
C GLN A 379 9.34 7.66 -4.66
N ALA A 380 8.83 6.68 -3.95
CA ALA A 380 9.56 5.44 -3.71
C ALA A 380 9.88 4.71 -5.02
N ILE A 381 11.08 4.15 -5.13
CA ILE A 381 11.58 3.53 -6.36
C ILE A 381 11.10 2.08 -6.44
N TYR A 382 10.39 1.77 -7.51
CA TYR A 382 9.90 0.43 -7.83
C TYR A 382 10.61 -0.14 -9.06
N GLY A 383 10.84 -1.46 -9.06
CA GLY A 383 11.53 -2.14 -10.17
C GLY A 383 11.36 -3.66 -10.10
N THR A 384 12.35 -4.40 -10.59
CA THR A 384 12.31 -5.86 -10.72
C THR A 384 13.42 -6.58 -9.94
N ASP A 385 14.21 -5.86 -9.16
CA ASP A 385 15.26 -6.41 -8.30
C ASP A 385 15.03 -6.02 -6.84
N PRO A 386 14.69 -6.96 -5.94
CA PRO A 386 14.41 -6.66 -4.54
C PRO A 386 15.62 -6.14 -3.75
N LYS A 387 16.84 -6.35 -4.26
CA LYS A 387 18.07 -5.80 -3.68
C LYS A 387 18.23 -4.31 -3.97
N GLU A 388 17.54 -3.79 -4.99
CA GLU A 388 17.67 -2.42 -5.46
C GLU A 388 16.41 -1.59 -5.31
N THR A 389 15.21 -2.23 -5.33
CA THR A 389 13.93 -1.53 -5.40
C THR A 389 12.83 -2.25 -4.63
N LEU A 390 11.72 -1.55 -4.39
CA LEU A 390 10.46 -2.19 -4.04
C LEU A 390 9.94 -2.98 -5.24
N MET A 391 9.23 -4.08 -4.96
CA MET A 391 8.79 -5.03 -5.96
C MET A 391 7.29 -4.96 -6.19
N PRO A 392 6.80 -4.60 -7.40
CA PRO A 392 5.46 -4.99 -7.82
C PRO A 392 5.44 -6.47 -8.21
N GLN A 393 4.26 -7.07 -8.27
CA GLN A 393 4.12 -8.45 -8.73
C GLN A 393 2.89 -8.62 -9.62
N LEU A 394 2.98 -9.60 -10.53
CA LEU A 394 1.85 -10.09 -11.31
C LEU A 394 1.52 -11.50 -10.84
N LEU A 395 0.29 -11.68 -10.45
CA LEU A 395 -0.24 -12.93 -9.91
C LEU A 395 -1.20 -13.53 -10.92
N GLN A 396 -1.26 -14.85 -11.00
CA GLN A 396 -2.32 -15.52 -11.74
C GLN A 396 -3.09 -16.44 -10.81
N TRP A 397 -4.40 -16.41 -10.90
CA TRP A 397 -5.25 -17.36 -10.23
C TRP A 397 -5.14 -18.74 -10.90
N GLN A 398 -4.54 -19.70 -10.20
CA GLN A 398 -4.30 -21.07 -10.67
C GLN A 398 -4.73 -22.08 -9.59
N ASP A 399 -5.66 -22.95 -9.91
CA ASP A 399 -6.04 -24.10 -9.06
C ASP A 399 -6.36 -23.67 -7.60
N GLY A 400 -7.08 -22.56 -7.43
CA GLY A 400 -7.50 -22.03 -6.12
C GLY A 400 -6.46 -21.15 -5.41
N LYS A 401 -5.32 -20.87 -6.05
CA LYS A 401 -4.22 -20.11 -5.44
C LYS A 401 -3.81 -18.93 -6.33
N ARG A 402 -3.31 -17.87 -5.70
CA ARG A 402 -2.61 -16.78 -6.38
C ARG A 402 -1.14 -17.18 -6.55
N VAL A 403 -0.69 -17.32 -7.79
CA VAL A 403 0.68 -17.73 -8.14
C VAL A 403 1.41 -16.52 -8.69
N CYS A 404 2.53 -16.14 -8.11
CA CYS A 404 3.38 -15.08 -8.66
C CYS A 404 4.02 -15.59 -9.96
N ILE A 405 3.74 -14.91 -11.07
CA ILE A 405 4.26 -15.25 -12.41
C ILE A 405 5.28 -14.22 -12.92
N TRP A 406 5.37 -13.06 -12.27
CA TRP A 406 6.29 -11.97 -12.61
C TRP A 406 6.53 -11.05 -11.39
N PRO A 407 7.70 -10.44 -11.20
CA PRO A 407 8.96 -10.62 -11.95
C PRO A 407 9.61 -11.99 -11.73
N SER A 408 10.43 -12.45 -12.68
CA SER A 408 11.05 -13.77 -12.67
C SER A 408 11.87 -14.07 -11.40
N LYS A 409 12.48 -13.04 -10.78
CA LYS A 409 13.27 -13.18 -9.54
C LYS A 409 12.45 -13.63 -8.31
N ILE A 410 11.14 -13.40 -8.32
CA ILE A 410 10.22 -13.76 -7.21
C ILE A 410 9.06 -14.64 -7.68
N ALA A 411 9.08 -15.07 -8.94
CA ALA A 411 8.03 -15.93 -9.50
C ALA A 411 8.01 -17.29 -8.80
N SER A 412 6.81 -17.77 -8.46
CA SER A 412 6.56 -19.11 -7.88
C SER A 412 5.94 -20.08 -8.88
N GLY A 413 5.63 -19.62 -10.08
CA GLY A 413 5.10 -20.43 -11.17
C GLY A 413 5.11 -19.72 -12.51
N GLU A 414 4.61 -20.40 -13.54
CA GLU A 414 4.52 -19.87 -14.90
C GLU A 414 3.10 -19.42 -15.24
N TYR A 415 3.01 -18.50 -16.20
CA TYR A 415 1.73 -18.13 -16.81
C TYR A 415 1.06 -19.31 -17.51
N LYS A 416 -0.21 -19.55 -17.21
CA LYS A 416 -1.06 -20.57 -17.85
C LYS A 416 -2.12 -19.89 -18.72
N LEU A 417 -2.25 -20.34 -19.97
CA LEU A 417 -3.31 -19.88 -20.87
C LEU A 417 -4.65 -20.47 -20.44
N PRO A 418 -5.77 -19.71 -20.43
CA PRO A 418 -7.09 -20.28 -20.20
C PRO A 418 -7.41 -21.39 -21.22
N PRO A 419 -8.02 -22.53 -20.83
CA PRO A 419 -8.18 -23.70 -21.71
C PRO A 419 -9.11 -23.46 -22.91
N TRP A 420 -9.93 -22.41 -22.87
CA TRP A 420 -10.79 -22.02 -24.00
C TRP A 420 -10.15 -21.00 -24.96
N VAL A 421 -8.92 -20.56 -24.65
CA VAL A 421 -8.17 -19.63 -25.51
C VAL A 421 -7.22 -20.42 -26.38
N LYS A 422 -7.31 -20.24 -27.69
CA LYS A 422 -6.42 -20.90 -28.66
C LYS A 422 -5.20 -20.02 -28.95
N SER A 423 -4.02 -20.61 -28.90
CA SER A 423 -2.79 -19.98 -29.36
C SER A 423 -2.72 -20.00 -30.89
N PRO A 424 -2.28 -18.91 -31.54
CA PRO A 424 -1.92 -18.91 -32.96
C PRO A 424 -0.69 -19.75 -33.28
N LYS A 425 0.20 -20.01 -32.30
CA LYS A 425 1.39 -20.85 -32.40
C LYS A 425 1.12 -22.29 -31.95
#